data_6d9be3efbfbbb549ec7266643501c3ab
#
_entry.id   6d9be3efbfbbb549ec7266643501c3ab
#
_cell.length_a   1.000
_cell.length_b   1.000
_cell.length_c   1.000
_cell.angle_alpha   90.00
_cell.angle_beta   90.00
_cell.angle_gamma   90.00
#
_symmetry.space_group_name_H-M   'P 1'
#
loop_
_entity.id
_entity.type
_entity.pdbx_description
1 polymer ?
#
loop_
_entity_poly.entity_id
_entity_poly.type
_entity_poly.pdbx_seq_one_letter_code
_entity_poly.pdbx_strand_id
1 'polypeptide(L)'
;MNYEKTGPADKSWWTTFVGVGGKTETTYQGQPDGEYLCDLAYNYTKLAIPNLKLVACYSTHRDTGGLIPVPKDIIKSFNKGASFVDFEGHGNPLAWNTIWFDGVYPKDWAGGINVYHLPFISNHDKLPVVVIGGCHNGLYNLSIIPAVKDIKGVQYYCSGYPFPVCICWGLIVKPRGGAIASTGCTGYGFGSGVSNPVGMSAELEMNFFWEIGNGTTHLAAAHSGSIQKFVKAHPINQLAAFCITDWALFGDPSLVFGGYSS
;
A
#
# COMPACT_ATOMS: atom_id res chain seq x y z
N MET A 1 -6.31 -8.45 20.00
CA MET A 1 -7.45 -8.84 19.12
C MET A 1 -7.44 -10.35 18.94
N ASN A 2 -8.58 -10.98 18.57
CA ASN A 2 -8.62 -12.43 18.33
C ASN A 2 -7.66 -12.86 17.23
N TYR A 3 -7.50 -12.02 16.18
CA TYR A 3 -6.55 -12.27 15.10
C TYR A 3 -5.11 -12.53 15.61
N GLU A 4 -4.65 -11.77 16.57
CA GLU A 4 -3.28 -11.90 17.11
C GLU A 4 -3.12 -13.16 17.96
N LYS A 5 -4.18 -13.55 18.70
CA LYS A 5 -4.11 -14.68 19.64
C LYS A 5 -4.30 -16.04 18.98
N THR A 6 -5.19 -16.14 18.01
CA THR A 6 -5.64 -17.43 17.44
C THR A 6 -5.55 -17.48 15.92
N GLY A 7 -5.13 -16.37 15.28
CA GLY A 7 -5.27 -16.18 13.85
C GLY A 7 -6.75 -16.06 13.44
N PRO A 8 -7.02 -15.83 12.16
CA PRO A 8 -8.38 -15.79 11.67
C PRO A 8 -9.04 -17.19 11.73
N ALA A 9 -10.27 -17.25 12.22
CA ALA A 9 -11.05 -18.49 12.29
C ALA A 9 -11.30 -19.10 10.89
N ASP A 10 -11.55 -18.25 9.90
CA ASP A 10 -11.62 -18.63 8.49
C ASP A 10 -10.34 -18.18 7.78
N LYS A 11 -9.53 -19.12 7.34
CA LYS A 11 -8.28 -18.89 6.63
C LYS A 11 -8.43 -18.96 5.09
N SER A 12 -9.63 -19.13 4.57
CA SER A 12 -9.86 -19.28 3.11
C SER A 12 -9.41 -18.05 2.31
N TRP A 13 -9.53 -16.84 2.90
CA TRP A 13 -9.12 -15.59 2.31
C TRP A 13 -7.61 -15.33 2.42
N TRP A 14 -6.90 -16.06 3.27
CA TRP A 14 -5.46 -15.87 3.51
C TRP A 14 -4.62 -16.16 2.25
N THR A 15 -5.13 -16.95 1.35
CA THR A 15 -4.48 -17.24 0.06
C THR A 15 -4.85 -16.24 -1.04
N THR A 16 -5.26 -15.03 -0.68
CA THR A 16 -5.57 -13.95 -1.62
C THR A 16 -4.60 -12.79 -1.42
N PHE A 17 -3.99 -12.32 -2.50
CA PHE A 17 -3.26 -11.07 -2.60
C PHE A 17 -4.05 -10.11 -3.49
N VAL A 18 -4.24 -8.88 -3.07
CA VAL A 18 -4.89 -7.85 -3.89
C VAL A 18 -3.82 -6.86 -4.34
N GLY A 19 -3.60 -6.77 -5.65
CA GLY A 19 -2.78 -5.73 -6.27
C GLY A 19 -3.67 -4.63 -6.82
N VAL A 20 -3.35 -3.38 -6.50
CA VAL A 20 -4.07 -2.19 -6.98
C VAL A 20 -3.07 -1.26 -7.64
N GLY A 21 -3.05 -1.22 -8.96
CA GLY A 21 -2.03 -0.52 -9.72
C GLY A 21 -2.51 0.05 -11.04
N GLY A 22 -1.69 0.92 -11.57
CA GLY A 22 -1.81 1.51 -12.90
C GLY A 22 -0.49 2.13 -13.28
N LYS A 23 -0.54 3.10 -14.16
CA LYS A 23 0.64 3.86 -14.55
C LYS A 23 0.89 4.96 -13.51
N THR A 24 2.07 4.98 -12.89
CA THR A 24 2.48 6.09 -12.04
C THR A 24 3.17 7.17 -12.89
N GLU A 25 4.26 6.84 -13.53
CA GLU A 25 4.98 7.73 -14.42
C GLU A 25 5.24 7.09 -15.80
N THR A 26 5.47 5.78 -15.82
CA THR A 26 5.99 5.10 -17.00
C THR A 26 5.38 3.73 -17.26
N THR A 27 5.79 3.17 -18.35
CA THR A 27 5.58 1.76 -18.70
C THR A 27 6.92 1.05 -18.67
N TYR A 28 6.99 -0.06 -17.94
CA TYR A 28 8.18 -0.89 -17.81
C TYR A 28 7.93 -2.29 -18.38
N GLN A 29 8.78 -2.74 -19.29
CA GLN A 29 8.64 -4.04 -19.97
C GLN A 29 7.25 -4.24 -20.63
N GLY A 30 6.63 -3.17 -21.13
CA GLY A 30 5.31 -3.23 -21.77
C GLY A 30 4.12 -3.18 -20.80
N GLN A 31 4.34 -3.03 -19.51
CA GLN A 31 3.33 -2.96 -18.45
C GLN A 31 3.43 -1.64 -17.71
N PRO A 32 2.31 -1.03 -17.25
CA PRO A 32 2.36 0.10 -16.33
C PRO A 32 3.20 -0.22 -15.08
N ASP A 33 4.05 0.71 -14.69
CA ASP A 33 5.02 0.54 -13.60
C ASP A 33 4.39 0.12 -12.27
N GLY A 34 3.25 0.70 -11.88
CA GLY A 34 2.56 0.29 -10.65
C GLY A 34 1.94 -1.12 -10.74
N GLU A 35 1.48 -1.55 -11.91
CA GLU A 35 1.02 -2.94 -12.09
C GLU A 35 2.18 -3.93 -12.02
N TYR A 36 3.33 -3.57 -12.61
CA TYR A 36 4.56 -4.36 -12.51
C TYR A 36 5.02 -4.54 -11.06
N LEU A 37 4.99 -3.47 -10.25
CA LEU A 37 5.37 -3.54 -8.84
C LEU A 37 4.41 -4.43 -8.04
N CYS A 38 3.10 -4.32 -8.25
CA CYS A 38 2.12 -5.24 -7.64
C CYS A 38 2.36 -6.71 -8.01
N ASP A 39 2.68 -6.99 -9.29
CA ASP A 39 3.02 -8.36 -9.75
C ASP A 39 4.30 -8.87 -9.08
N LEU A 40 5.30 -8.01 -8.90
CA LEU A 40 6.55 -8.35 -8.23
C LEU A 40 6.33 -8.65 -6.74
N ALA A 41 5.56 -7.81 -6.05
CA ALA A 41 5.17 -8.01 -4.65
C ALA A 41 4.41 -9.33 -4.46
N TYR A 42 3.45 -9.62 -5.33
CA TYR A 42 2.74 -10.89 -5.37
C TYR A 42 3.70 -12.07 -5.57
N ASN A 43 4.62 -11.99 -6.53
CA ASN A 43 5.56 -13.07 -6.83
C ASN A 43 6.49 -13.34 -5.65
N TYR A 44 6.96 -12.32 -4.94
CA TYR A 44 7.72 -12.50 -3.70
C TYR A 44 6.88 -13.18 -2.61
N THR A 45 5.68 -12.66 -2.34
CA THR A 45 4.80 -13.19 -1.29
C THR A 45 4.41 -14.65 -1.55
N LYS A 46 4.24 -15.04 -2.82
CA LYS A 46 3.90 -16.40 -3.23
C LYS A 46 4.96 -17.44 -2.86
N LEU A 47 6.19 -17.04 -2.66
CA LEU A 47 7.24 -17.97 -2.19
C LEU A 47 6.93 -18.49 -0.78
N ALA A 48 6.35 -17.66 0.09
CA ALA A 48 5.93 -18.06 1.44
C ALA A 48 4.51 -18.65 1.48
N ILE A 49 3.64 -18.27 0.53
CA ILE A 49 2.25 -18.73 0.44
C ILE A 49 2.02 -19.37 -0.94
N PRO A 50 2.38 -20.66 -1.15
CA PRO A 50 2.40 -21.27 -2.49
C PRO A 50 1.06 -21.26 -3.25
N ASN A 51 -0.07 -21.28 -2.52
CA ASN A 51 -1.42 -21.26 -3.09
C ASN A 51 -2.00 -19.84 -3.23
N LEU A 52 -1.16 -18.81 -3.07
CA LEU A 52 -1.57 -17.42 -3.18
C LEU A 52 -2.15 -17.13 -4.56
N LYS A 53 -3.25 -16.39 -4.61
CA LYS A 53 -3.95 -15.98 -5.83
C LYS A 53 -3.96 -14.46 -5.91
N LEU A 54 -3.59 -13.93 -7.06
CA LEU A 54 -3.67 -12.50 -7.32
C LEU A 54 -5.10 -12.11 -7.72
N VAL A 55 -5.61 -11.10 -7.06
CA VAL A 55 -6.80 -10.32 -7.46
C VAL A 55 -6.28 -8.95 -7.89
N ALA A 56 -6.16 -8.75 -9.19
CA ALA A 56 -5.60 -7.54 -9.77
C ALA A 56 -6.71 -6.52 -10.07
N CYS A 57 -6.62 -5.34 -9.42
CA CYS A 57 -7.40 -4.15 -9.75
C CYS A 57 -6.49 -3.22 -10.56
N TYR A 58 -6.34 -3.51 -11.87
CA TYR A 58 -5.34 -2.89 -12.74
C TYR A 58 -5.95 -1.95 -13.78
N SER A 59 -5.25 -0.88 -14.09
CA SER A 59 -5.71 0.09 -15.09
C SER A 59 -5.83 -0.52 -16.49
N THR A 60 -4.97 -1.50 -16.82
CA THR A 60 -5.03 -2.27 -18.07
C THR A 60 -6.29 -3.13 -18.21
N HIS A 61 -6.99 -3.39 -17.12
CA HIS A 61 -8.25 -4.15 -17.15
C HIS A 61 -9.45 -3.34 -17.63
N ARG A 62 -9.32 -2.02 -17.82
CA ARG A 62 -10.42 -1.16 -18.29
C ARG A 62 -11.08 -1.72 -19.55
N ASP A 63 -10.28 -2.17 -20.48
CA ASP A 63 -10.77 -2.61 -21.80
C ASP A 63 -10.97 -4.13 -21.90
N THR A 64 -10.61 -4.88 -20.85
CA THR A 64 -10.69 -6.36 -20.82
C THR A 64 -11.79 -6.90 -19.91
N GLY A 65 -12.48 -6.02 -19.16
CA GLY A 65 -13.58 -6.40 -18.27
C GLY A 65 -13.15 -7.00 -16.92
N GLY A 66 -11.87 -6.87 -16.53
CA GLY A 66 -11.36 -7.19 -15.20
C GLY A 66 -11.70 -6.12 -14.17
N LEU A 67 -11.20 -6.30 -12.92
CA LEU A 67 -11.32 -5.28 -11.89
C LEU A 67 -10.34 -4.14 -12.20
N ILE A 68 -10.79 -2.90 -11.96
CA ILE A 68 -10.02 -1.70 -12.23
C ILE A 68 -9.75 -0.92 -10.94
N PRO A 69 -8.76 0.00 -10.89
CA PRO A 69 -8.37 0.71 -9.67
C PRO A 69 -9.35 1.85 -9.33
N VAL A 70 -10.63 1.52 -9.18
CA VAL A 70 -11.71 2.44 -8.77
C VAL A 70 -12.29 2.02 -7.43
N PRO A 71 -12.91 2.94 -6.66
CA PRO A 71 -13.39 2.64 -5.31
C PRO A 71 -14.26 1.39 -5.21
N LYS A 72 -15.18 1.22 -6.15
CA LYS A 72 -16.11 0.07 -6.19
C LYS A 72 -15.38 -1.27 -6.21
N ASP A 73 -14.39 -1.41 -7.07
CA ASP A 73 -13.67 -2.68 -7.28
C ASP A 73 -12.65 -2.94 -6.16
N ILE A 74 -11.97 -1.89 -5.69
CA ILE A 74 -11.06 -1.94 -4.55
C ILE A 74 -11.83 -2.39 -3.30
N ILE A 75 -12.94 -1.74 -2.95
CA ILE A 75 -13.78 -2.09 -1.79
C ILE A 75 -14.32 -3.51 -1.91
N LYS A 76 -14.78 -3.90 -3.10
CA LYS A 76 -15.24 -5.28 -3.36
C LYS A 76 -14.14 -6.30 -3.08
N SER A 77 -12.89 -6.01 -3.45
CA SER A 77 -11.74 -6.88 -3.23
C SER A 77 -11.39 -6.96 -1.75
N PHE A 78 -11.34 -5.84 -1.04
CA PHE A 78 -11.17 -5.80 0.43
C PHE A 78 -12.21 -6.64 1.15
N ASN A 79 -13.50 -6.48 0.80
CA ASN A 79 -14.62 -7.12 1.48
C ASN A 79 -14.63 -8.63 1.32
N LYS A 80 -13.97 -9.17 0.31
CA LYS A 80 -13.75 -10.62 0.18
C LYS A 80 -12.67 -11.13 1.13
N GLY A 81 -11.77 -10.27 1.56
CA GLY A 81 -10.60 -10.58 2.40
C GLY A 81 -9.36 -10.91 1.57
N ALA A 82 -8.21 -10.56 2.11
CA ALA A 82 -6.89 -10.83 1.56
C ALA A 82 -5.85 -10.93 2.68
N SER A 83 -4.76 -11.67 2.44
CA SER A 83 -3.61 -11.66 3.34
C SER A 83 -2.85 -10.35 3.23
N PHE A 84 -2.66 -9.90 1.99
CA PHE A 84 -1.97 -8.66 1.67
C PHE A 84 -2.75 -7.85 0.63
N VAL A 85 -2.67 -6.54 0.75
CA VAL A 85 -3.14 -5.59 -0.26
C VAL A 85 -1.99 -4.64 -0.56
N ASP A 86 -1.66 -4.50 -1.81
CA ASP A 86 -0.58 -3.66 -2.30
C ASP A 86 -1.13 -2.59 -3.24
N PHE A 87 -0.78 -1.35 -2.98
CA PHE A 87 -1.18 -0.19 -3.76
C PHE A 87 0.03 0.50 -4.35
N GLU A 88 0.12 0.58 -5.67
CA GLU A 88 1.22 1.19 -6.37
C GLU A 88 0.77 2.35 -7.26
N GLY A 89 1.08 3.59 -6.82
CA GLY A 89 0.61 4.80 -7.50
C GLY A 89 1.00 6.10 -6.82
N HIS A 90 0.10 7.06 -6.87
CA HIS A 90 0.24 8.37 -6.27
C HIS A 90 -0.60 8.50 -5.00
N GLY A 91 -0.17 9.39 -4.09
CA GLY A 91 -0.88 9.59 -2.84
C GLY A 91 -0.84 11.01 -2.32
N ASN A 92 -1.74 11.25 -1.42
CA ASN A 92 -1.72 12.32 -0.44
C ASN A 92 -2.28 11.74 0.88
N PRO A 93 -2.28 12.49 1.99
CA PRO A 93 -2.72 11.91 3.26
C PRO A 93 -4.10 11.24 3.22
N LEU A 94 -5.02 11.77 2.42
CA LEU A 94 -6.41 11.32 2.40
C LEU A 94 -6.75 10.32 1.31
N ALA A 95 -5.89 10.19 0.28
CA ALA A 95 -6.22 9.44 -0.91
C ALA A 95 -5.00 8.77 -1.50
N TRP A 96 -5.25 7.62 -2.08
CA TRP A 96 -4.36 6.97 -3.04
C TRP A 96 -5.05 6.96 -4.41
N ASN A 97 -4.27 7.15 -5.48
CA ASN A 97 -4.77 7.20 -6.85
C ASN A 97 -3.71 6.74 -7.86
N THR A 98 -4.12 6.36 -9.05
CA THR A 98 -3.23 6.01 -10.16
C THR A 98 -3.75 6.57 -11.48
N ILE A 99 -2.98 6.43 -12.55
CA ILE A 99 -3.32 6.91 -13.89
C ILE A 99 -3.71 5.73 -14.77
N TRP A 100 -4.58 5.95 -15.75
CA TRP A 100 -4.87 4.94 -16.76
C TRP A 100 -3.60 4.56 -17.52
N PHE A 101 -3.52 3.30 -17.96
CA PHE A 101 -2.34 2.76 -18.65
C PHE A 101 -1.94 3.56 -19.91
N ASP A 102 -2.90 4.15 -20.61
CA ASP A 102 -2.74 5.01 -21.78
C ASP A 102 -2.77 6.51 -21.44
N GLY A 103 -2.94 6.84 -20.16
CA GLY A 103 -3.10 8.20 -19.67
C GLY A 103 -1.79 8.96 -19.49
N VAL A 104 -1.94 10.26 -19.29
CA VAL A 104 -0.84 11.23 -19.05
C VAL A 104 -1.05 11.91 -17.70
N TYR A 105 -0.01 11.86 -16.85
CA TYR A 105 0.03 12.59 -15.59
C TYR A 105 0.04 14.11 -15.85
N PRO A 106 -0.67 14.93 -15.08
CA PRO A 106 -1.60 14.64 -14.00
C PRO A 106 -3.09 14.66 -14.43
N LYS A 107 -3.41 14.35 -15.67
CA LYS A 107 -4.74 14.57 -16.24
C LYS A 107 -5.65 13.34 -16.18
N ASP A 108 -5.10 12.18 -16.48
CA ASP A 108 -5.89 10.99 -16.80
C ASP A 108 -5.96 10.03 -15.61
N TRP A 109 -6.47 10.50 -14.49
CA TRP A 109 -6.62 9.71 -13.28
C TRP A 109 -7.62 8.57 -13.48
N ALA A 110 -7.21 7.37 -13.13
CA ALA A 110 -8.06 6.18 -13.18
C ALA A 110 -9.10 6.13 -12.05
N GLY A 111 -8.79 6.76 -10.96
CA GLY A 111 -9.55 6.69 -9.72
C GLY A 111 -8.63 6.28 -8.57
N GLY A 112 -9.14 5.57 -7.60
CA GLY A 112 -8.39 5.15 -6.43
C GLY A 112 -9.31 5.00 -5.23
N ILE A 113 -8.75 5.20 -4.04
CA ILE A 113 -9.49 5.14 -2.79
C ILE A 113 -9.10 6.32 -1.90
N ASN A 114 -10.02 6.81 -1.10
CA ASN A 114 -9.75 7.86 -0.12
C ASN A 114 -10.42 7.55 1.23
N VAL A 115 -10.12 8.35 2.25
CA VAL A 115 -10.62 8.14 3.61
C VAL A 115 -12.15 8.13 3.70
N TYR A 116 -12.86 8.80 2.79
CA TYR A 116 -14.33 8.79 2.75
C TYR A 116 -14.90 7.47 2.23
N HIS A 117 -14.09 6.65 1.58
CA HIS A 117 -14.47 5.30 1.14
C HIS A 117 -14.27 4.24 2.24
N LEU A 118 -13.45 4.51 3.28
CA LEU A 118 -13.17 3.55 4.34
C LEU A 118 -14.45 3.02 5.04
N PRO A 119 -15.50 3.81 5.29
CA PRO A 119 -16.73 3.29 5.88
C PRO A 119 -17.37 2.13 5.12
N PHE A 120 -17.13 2.00 3.83
CA PHE A 120 -17.69 0.94 2.98
C PHE A 120 -16.85 -0.35 2.96
N ILE A 121 -15.64 -0.33 3.54
CA ILE A 121 -14.83 -1.53 3.75
C ILE A 121 -15.44 -2.28 4.94
N SER A 122 -15.89 -3.50 4.76
CA SER A 122 -16.55 -4.34 5.78
C SER A 122 -16.06 -5.78 5.71
N ASN A 123 -14.75 -5.96 5.67
CA ASN A 123 -14.09 -7.27 5.62
C ASN A 123 -14.03 -7.98 6.98
N HIS A 124 -14.55 -7.36 8.05
CA HIS A 124 -14.65 -7.93 9.39
C HIS A 124 -13.28 -8.46 9.88
N ASP A 125 -13.19 -9.74 10.19
CA ASP A 125 -11.98 -10.39 10.72
C ASP A 125 -10.97 -10.77 9.62
N LYS A 126 -11.29 -10.51 8.36
CA LYS A 126 -10.43 -10.79 7.20
C LYS A 126 -9.48 -9.61 6.95
N LEU A 127 -8.63 -9.32 7.93
CA LEU A 127 -7.82 -8.11 7.97
C LEU A 127 -6.47 -8.31 7.27
N PRO A 128 -6.24 -7.67 6.11
CA PRO A 128 -4.95 -7.73 5.42
C PRO A 128 -3.87 -6.92 6.13
N VAL A 129 -2.62 -7.21 5.79
CA VAL A 129 -1.53 -6.22 5.85
C VAL A 129 -1.55 -5.42 4.56
N VAL A 130 -1.55 -4.08 4.68
CA VAL A 130 -1.69 -3.19 3.53
C VAL A 130 -0.39 -2.40 3.33
N VAL A 131 0.18 -2.48 2.14
CA VAL A 131 1.30 -1.65 1.69
C VAL A 131 0.75 -0.58 0.76
N ILE A 132 1.14 0.68 0.95
CA ILE A 132 0.63 1.78 0.15
C ILE A 132 1.79 2.58 -0.43
N GLY A 133 2.10 2.31 -1.68
CA GLY A 133 3.03 3.08 -2.51
C GLY A 133 2.37 4.37 -2.99
N GLY A 134 2.75 5.46 -2.35
CA GLY A 134 2.28 6.80 -2.68
C GLY A 134 2.76 7.84 -1.68
N CYS A 135 2.80 9.11 -2.10
CA CYS A 135 3.22 10.22 -1.25
C CYS A 135 2.26 10.42 -0.08
N HIS A 136 2.79 10.69 1.11
CA HIS A 136 2.06 11.13 2.30
C HIS A 136 0.91 10.22 2.79
N ASN A 137 0.73 9.02 2.26
CA ASN A 137 -0.35 8.13 2.68
C ASN A 137 -0.23 7.69 4.16
N GLY A 138 0.99 7.73 4.72
CA GLY A 138 1.29 7.51 6.14
C GLY A 138 1.46 8.77 6.98
N LEU A 139 1.13 9.96 6.48
CA LEU A 139 1.30 11.21 7.22
C LEU A 139 0.28 11.31 8.37
N TYR A 140 0.67 10.84 9.55
CA TYR A 140 -0.20 10.69 10.73
C TYR A 140 -0.35 11.96 11.57
N ASN A 141 0.54 12.95 11.44
CA ASN A 141 0.51 14.20 12.19
C ASN A 141 -0.39 15.27 11.55
N LEU A 142 -1.47 14.85 10.94
CA LEU A 142 -2.45 15.72 10.29
C LEU A 142 -3.13 16.65 11.30
N SER A 143 -3.30 17.91 10.89
CA SER A 143 -3.99 18.91 11.67
C SER A 143 -5.01 19.65 10.80
N ILE A 144 -6.20 19.90 11.34
CA ILE A 144 -7.20 20.71 10.67
C ILE A 144 -6.85 22.21 10.67
N ILE A 145 -5.96 22.65 11.55
CA ILE A 145 -5.64 24.07 11.72
C ILE A 145 -4.97 24.69 10.49
N PRO A 146 -3.96 24.07 9.86
CA PRO A 146 -3.39 24.58 8.63
C PRO A 146 -4.40 24.60 7.47
N ALA A 147 -5.24 23.58 7.37
CA ALA A 147 -6.26 23.49 6.34
C ALA A 147 -7.32 24.61 6.45
N VAL A 148 -7.65 25.04 7.67
CA VAL A 148 -8.57 26.18 7.90
C VAL A 148 -7.88 27.52 7.58
N LYS A 149 -6.57 27.63 7.80
CA LYS A 149 -5.82 28.89 7.59
C LYS A 149 -5.39 29.10 6.14
N ASP A 150 -5.13 28.03 5.41
CA ASP A 150 -4.63 28.10 4.02
C ASP A 150 -5.39 27.14 3.10
N ILE A 151 -6.60 27.54 2.73
CA ILE A 151 -7.51 26.74 1.88
C ILE A 151 -7.00 26.63 0.42
N LYS A 152 -5.99 27.40 0.01
CA LYS A 152 -5.55 27.51 -1.39
C LYS A 152 -4.11 27.10 -1.66
N GLY A 153 -3.31 26.74 -0.67
CA GLY A 153 -1.88 26.53 -0.81
C GLY A 153 -1.41 25.09 -0.95
N VAL A 154 -0.14 24.94 -1.27
CA VAL A 154 0.58 23.66 -1.36
C VAL A 154 0.56 22.90 -0.03
N GLN A 155 0.51 23.60 1.09
CA GLN A 155 0.36 23.00 2.43
C GLN A 155 -0.92 22.16 2.56
N TYR A 156 -1.96 22.53 1.82
CA TYR A 156 -3.21 21.78 1.78
C TYR A 156 -3.04 20.37 1.20
N TYR A 157 -2.21 20.24 0.18
CA TYR A 157 -1.89 18.93 -0.41
C TYR A 157 -1.10 18.04 0.57
N CYS A 158 -0.08 18.59 1.22
CA CYS A 158 0.76 17.86 2.16
C CYS A 158 0.14 17.69 3.55
N SER A 159 -0.71 18.62 3.98
CA SER A 159 -1.38 18.59 5.29
C SER A 159 -2.73 17.87 5.27
N GLY A 160 -3.23 17.52 4.11
CA GLY A 160 -4.55 16.91 3.94
C GLY A 160 -5.70 17.90 4.12
N TYR A 161 -6.88 17.43 3.76
CA TYR A 161 -8.14 18.13 4.05
C TYR A 161 -8.40 18.14 5.55
N PRO A 162 -9.40 18.91 6.05
CA PRO A 162 -9.73 18.97 7.47
C PRO A 162 -10.32 17.65 8.01
N PHE A 163 -9.56 16.58 7.84
CA PHE A 163 -9.88 15.25 8.34
C PHE A 163 -8.60 14.68 8.97
N PRO A 164 -8.55 14.50 10.29
CA PRO A 164 -7.31 14.21 11.02
C PRO A 164 -6.89 12.74 10.93
N VAL A 165 -7.08 12.12 9.77
CA VAL A 165 -6.77 10.70 9.57
C VAL A 165 -6.15 10.51 8.19
N CYS A 166 -4.90 10.02 8.13
CA CYS A 166 -4.33 9.54 6.87
C CYS A 166 -4.89 8.15 6.52
N ILE A 167 -4.75 7.75 5.25
CA ILE A 167 -5.34 6.50 4.77
C ILE A 167 -4.74 5.26 5.47
N CYS A 168 -3.42 5.22 5.72
CA CYS A 168 -2.77 4.13 6.46
C CYS A 168 -3.35 3.98 7.86
N TRP A 169 -3.40 5.07 8.62
CA TRP A 169 -3.97 5.07 9.96
C TRP A 169 -5.47 4.75 9.94
N GLY A 170 -6.22 5.34 9.01
CA GLY A 170 -7.65 5.13 8.85
C GLY A 170 -8.04 3.67 8.64
N LEU A 171 -7.23 2.92 7.90
CA LEU A 171 -7.43 1.48 7.71
C LEU A 171 -7.26 0.68 9.01
N ILE A 172 -6.33 1.08 9.87
CA ILE A 172 -6.05 0.37 11.14
C ILE A 172 -7.13 0.62 12.18
N VAL A 173 -7.57 1.88 12.33
CA VAL A 173 -8.52 2.26 13.38
C VAL A 173 -9.98 2.03 12.99
N LYS A 174 -10.21 1.58 11.77
CA LYS A 174 -11.55 1.36 11.27
C LYS A 174 -12.30 0.25 12.03
N PRO A 175 -13.48 0.51 12.61
CA PRO A 175 -14.29 -0.53 13.24
C PRO A 175 -14.89 -1.47 12.19
N ARG A 176 -14.95 -2.76 12.52
CA ARG A 176 -15.58 -3.82 11.70
C ARG A 176 -14.91 -4.09 10.35
N GLY A 177 -13.59 -3.94 10.28
CA GLY A 177 -12.80 -4.24 9.09
C GLY A 177 -11.63 -3.28 8.92
N GLY A 178 -11.13 -3.14 7.70
CA GLY A 178 -9.93 -2.38 7.40
C GLY A 178 -8.70 -3.27 7.29
N ALA A 179 -7.63 -2.94 7.99
CA ALA A 179 -6.36 -3.66 7.97
C ALA A 179 -5.89 -4.01 9.39
N ILE A 180 -5.10 -5.09 9.53
CA ILE A 180 -4.43 -5.43 10.80
C ILE A 180 -3.14 -4.61 10.97
N ALA A 181 -2.49 -4.29 9.86
CA ALA A 181 -1.32 -3.43 9.78
C ALA A 181 -1.28 -2.71 8.44
N SER A 182 -0.61 -1.58 8.39
CA SER A 182 -0.31 -0.89 7.12
C SER A 182 1.06 -0.25 7.16
N THR A 183 1.62 -0.01 5.98
CA THR A 183 2.87 0.75 5.81
C THR A 183 2.75 1.68 4.62
N GLY A 184 3.41 2.83 4.69
CA GLY A 184 3.42 3.85 3.65
C GLY A 184 4.28 5.04 4.02
N CYS A 185 4.53 5.92 3.06
CA CYS A 185 5.38 7.09 3.26
C CYS A 185 4.67 8.18 4.08
N THR A 186 5.37 8.74 5.08
CA THR A 186 4.91 9.93 5.81
C THR A 186 5.18 11.23 5.04
N GLY A 187 6.14 11.21 4.14
CA GLY A 187 6.50 12.29 3.23
C GLY A 187 6.30 11.90 1.77
N TYR A 188 7.16 12.39 0.89
CA TYR A 188 7.13 12.06 -0.53
C TYR A 188 7.62 10.63 -0.78
N GLY A 189 6.84 9.84 -1.53
CA GLY A 189 7.32 8.61 -2.12
C GLY A 189 8.12 8.90 -3.40
N PHE A 190 9.29 8.28 -3.52
CA PHE A 190 10.15 8.43 -4.67
C PHE A 190 10.29 7.12 -5.43
N GLY A 191 10.07 7.16 -6.74
CA GLY A 191 10.46 6.10 -7.66
C GLY A 191 11.87 6.32 -8.19
N SER A 192 12.40 5.36 -8.96
CA SER A 192 13.72 5.46 -9.59
C SER A 192 13.68 5.98 -11.02
N GLY A 193 12.52 6.34 -11.53
CA GLY A 193 12.33 6.85 -12.88
C GLY A 193 12.14 5.78 -13.95
N VAL A 194 12.29 6.18 -15.21
CA VAL A 194 11.83 5.43 -16.40
C VAL A 194 12.55 4.07 -16.63
N SER A 195 13.77 3.91 -16.16
CA SER A 195 14.61 2.75 -16.48
C SER A 195 14.41 1.55 -15.55
N ASN A 196 13.93 1.77 -14.34
CA ASN A 196 13.64 0.72 -13.36
C ASN A 196 12.57 1.23 -12.36
N PRO A 197 11.38 0.63 -12.29
CA PRO A 197 10.38 1.06 -11.33
C PRO A 197 10.76 0.70 -9.87
N VAL A 198 11.61 -0.31 -9.69
CA VAL A 198 12.09 -0.72 -8.35
C VAL A 198 13.24 0.19 -7.93
N GLY A 199 12.97 1.18 -7.09
CA GLY A 199 14.00 2.04 -6.54
C GLY A 199 13.44 3.03 -5.53
N MET A 200 14.32 3.52 -4.65
CA MET A 200 13.97 4.44 -3.56
C MET A 200 12.83 3.90 -2.68
N SER A 201 11.69 4.58 -2.56
CA SER A 201 10.57 4.14 -1.72
C SER A 201 9.97 2.83 -2.22
N ALA A 202 9.79 2.67 -3.54
CA ALA A 202 9.30 1.42 -4.11
C ALA A 202 10.23 0.22 -3.83
N GLU A 203 11.53 0.45 -3.68
CA GLU A 203 12.46 -0.61 -3.28
C GLU A 203 12.24 -1.05 -1.82
N LEU A 204 11.94 -0.13 -0.92
CA LEU A 204 11.58 -0.48 0.46
C LEU A 204 10.31 -1.35 0.50
N GLU A 205 9.31 -1.01 -0.32
CA GLU A 205 8.07 -1.76 -0.46
C GLU A 205 8.34 -3.17 -1.02
N MET A 206 9.08 -3.27 -2.09
CA MET A 206 9.45 -4.56 -2.70
C MET A 206 10.33 -5.40 -1.77
N ASN A 207 11.25 -4.79 -1.04
CA ASN A 207 12.07 -5.48 -0.04
C ASN A 207 11.23 -6.01 1.13
N PHE A 208 10.15 -5.32 1.53
CA PHE A 208 9.22 -5.82 2.54
C PHE A 208 8.56 -7.14 2.10
N PHE A 209 8.05 -7.20 0.88
CA PHE A 209 7.49 -8.44 0.33
C PHE A 209 8.55 -9.53 0.08
N TRP A 210 9.76 -9.14 -0.30
CA TRP A 210 10.88 -10.06 -0.42
C TRP A 210 11.24 -10.71 0.92
N GLU A 211 11.27 -9.95 2.01
CA GLU A 211 11.48 -10.48 3.37
C GLU A 211 10.42 -11.54 3.72
N ILE A 212 9.15 -11.27 3.44
CA ILE A 212 8.06 -12.23 3.64
C ILE A 212 8.31 -13.50 2.83
N GLY A 213 8.62 -13.36 1.54
CA GLY A 213 8.91 -14.48 0.64
C GLY A 213 10.08 -15.34 1.10
N ASN A 214 11.05 -14.76 1.80
CA ASN A 214 12.20 -15.46 2.39
C ASN A 214 11.94 -16.00 3.81
N GLY A 215 10.68 -16.02 4.25
CA GLY A 215 10.28 -16.69 5.47
C GLY A 215 10.24 -15.79 6.71
N THR A 216 10.36 -14.48 6.56
CA THR A 216 10.13 -13.55 7.68
C THR A 216 8.66 -13.54 8.03
N THR A 217 8.34 -13.89 9.29
CA THR A 217 6.96 -14.09 9.76
C THR A 217 6.41 -12.93 10.59
N HIS A 218 7.25 -12.03 11.09
CA HIS A 218 6.86 -10.92 11.96
C HIS A 218 6.86 -9.59 11.22
N LEU A 219 5.85 -8.78 11.47
CA LEU A 219 5.64 -7.49 10.81
C LEU A 219 6.84 -6.54 10.91
N ALA A 220 7.34 -6.29 12.14
CA ALA A 220 8.49 -5.40 12.31
C ALA A 220 9.79 -6.00 11.76
N ALA A 221 9.94 -7.32 11.77
CA ALA A 221 11.10 -7.97 11.18
C ALA A 221 11.13 -7.77 9.66
N ALA A 222 9.99 -7.92 8.97
CA ALA A 222 9.90 -7.66 7.54
C ALA A 222 10.15 -6.17 7.21
N HIS A 223 9.58 -5.26 8.01
CA HIS A 223 9.78 -3.83 7.84
C HIS A 223 11.24 -3.41 8.09
N SER A 224 11.86 -3.84 9.17
CA SER A 224 13.26 -3.52 9.46
C SER A 224 14.22 -4.22 8.49
N GLY A 225 13.92 -5.44 8.06
CA GLY A 225 14.67 -6.17 7.04
C GLY A 225 14.67 -5.43 5.69
N SER A 226 13.53 -4.88 5.29
CA SER A 226 13.43 -4.06 4.08
C SER A 226 14.37 -2.86 4.12
N ILE A 227 14.41 -2.15 5.25
CA ILE A 227 15.32 -1.01 5.47
C ILE A 227 16.79 -1.46 5.46
N GLN A 228 17.10 -2.57 6.18
CA GLN A 228 18.47 -3.09 6.22
C GLN A 228 18.98 -3.48 4.83
N LYS A 229 18.13 -4.10 4.01
CA LYS A 229 18.50 -4.48 2.65
C LYS A 229 18.73 -3.24 1.79
N PHE A 230 17.87 -2.23 1.87
CA PHE A 230 18.04 -0.96 1.19
C PHE A 230 19.34 -0.25 1.58
N VAL A 231 19.64 -0.14 2.88
CA VAL A 231 20.89 0.48 3.40
C VAL A 231 22.14 -0.26 2.92
N LYS A 232 22.08 -1.57 2.78
CA LYS A 232 23.21 -2.37 2.25
C LYS A 232 23.41 -2.16 0.75
N ALA A 233 22.38 -1.87 0.01
CA ALA A 233 22.43 -1.69 -1.45
C ALA A 233 22.81 -0.27 -1.87
N HIS A 234 22.56 0.73 -1.03
CA HIS A 234 22.71 2.15 -1.39
C HIS A 234 23.61 2.93 -0.44
N PRO A 235 24.44 3.84 -0.97
CA PRO A 235 25.08 4.86 -0.15
C PRO A 235 24.01 5.74 0.51
N ILE A 236 24.15 6.04 1.80
CA ILE A 236 23.21 6.91 2.50
C ILE A 236 23.47 8.37 2.12
N ASN A 237 22.83 8.82 1.07
CA ASN A 237 22.72 10.24 0.70
C ASN A 237 21.42 10.82 1.28
N GLN A 238 21.19 12.11 1.03
CA GLN A 238 20.01 12.81 1.54
C GLN A 238 18.68 12.16 1.08
N LEU A 239 18.59 11.71 -0.17
CA LEU A 239 17.38 11.08 -0.70
C LEU A 239 17.14 9.70 -0.08
N ALA A 240 18.18 8.87 0.04
CA ALA A 240 18.08 7.57 0.70
C ALA A 240 17.70 7.71 2.17
N ALA A 241 18.30 8.67 2.90
CA ALA A 241 17.93 8.96 4.28
C ALA A 241 16.46 9.39 4.40
N PHE A 242 15.98 10.22 3.47
CA PHE A 242 14.59 10.66 3.42
C PHE A 242 13.64 9.47 3.21
N CYS A 243 13.88 8.61 2.23
CA CYS A 243 13.04 7.42 2.01
C CYS A 243 12.97 6.51 3.23
N ILE A 244 14.11 6.27 3.91
CA ILE A 244 14.17 5.43 5.11
C ILE A 244 13.35 6.03 6.27
N THR A 245 13.50 7.34 6.50
CA THR A 245 12.84 8.03 7.63
C THR A 245 11.34 8.21 7.41
N ASP A 246 10.91 8.24 6.15
CA ASP A 246 9.51 8.41 5.79
C ASP A 246 8.75 7.08 5.67
N TRP A 247 9.44 5.96 5.62
CA TRP A 247 8.85 4.63 5.55
C TRP A 247 8.29 4.21 6.91
N ALA A 248 6.99 4.45 7.13
CA ALA A 248 6.32 4.25 8.41
C ALA A 248 5.52 2.96 8.46
N LEU A 249 5.52 2.33 9.65
CA LEU A 249 4.75 1.14 9.98
C LEU A 249 3.64 1.50 10.97
N PHE A 250 2.42 1.05 10.70
CA PHE A 250 1.24 1.18 11.54
C PHE A 250 0.72 -0.21 11.90
N GLY A 251 0.55 -0.50 13.18
CA GLY A 251 0.10 -1.79 13.69
C GLY A 251 0.97 -2.29 14.82
N ASP A 252 0.71 -3.50 15.29
CA ASP A 252 1.54 -4.14 16.31
C ASP A 252 2.84 -4.67 15.68
N PRO A 253 4.02 -4.19 16.08
CA PRO A 253 5.29 -4.64 15.52
C PRO A 253 5.57 -6.13 15.77
N SER A 254 4.99 -6.74 16.80
CA SER A 254 5.13 -8.15 17.13
C SER A 254 4.16 -9.06 16.35
N LEU A 255 3.26 -8.48 15.54
CA LEU A 255 2.28 -9.25 14.76
C LEU A 255 2.95 -10.32 13.91
N VAL A 256 2.46 -11.56 14.05
CA VAL A 256 2.79 -12.68 13.16
C VAL A 256 1.81 -12.71 12.00
N PHE A 257 2.32 -12.75 10.77
CA PHE A 257 1.48 -12.86 9.58
C PHE A 257 0.63 -14.13 9.62
N GLY A 258 -0.69 -13.99 9.52
CA GLY A 258 -1.63 -15.09 9.67
C GLY A 258 -1.95 -15.49 11.10
N GLY A 259 -1.45 -14.76 12.10
CA GLY A 259 -1.64 -15.01 13.53
C GLY A 259 -0.65 -16.00 14.11
N TYR A 260 -0.60 -16.05 15.43
CA TYR A 260 0.24 -17.02 16.14
C TYR A 260 -0.33 -18.44 15.95
N SER A 261 0.53 -19.40 15.67
CA SER A 261 0.14 -20.81 15.74
C SER A 261 -0.08 -21.18 17.21
N SER A 262 -1.27 -21.65 17.52
CA SER A 262 -1.62 -22.27 18.82
C SER A 262 -0.89 -23.57 19.01
#